data_5545316c4d51299a11e0cff9f7a7f474
#
_entry.id   5545316c4d51299a11e0cff9f7a7f474
#
_cell.length_a   1.000
_cell.length_b   1.000
_cell.length_c   1.000
_cell.angle_alpha   90.00
_cell.angle_beta   90.00
_cell.angle_gamma   90.00
#
_symmetry.space_group_name_H-M   'P 1'
#
loop_
_entity.id
_entity.type
_entity.pdbx_description
1 polymer ?
#
loop_
_entity_poly.entity_id
_entity_poly.type
_entity_poly.pdbx_seq_one_letter_code
_entity_poly.pdbx_strand_id
1 'polypeptide(L)'
;IIFFISSAVFKTSSISSTLRLSRSSISLPPRDTLQSMACDAIVMRHPIEGAAAYAAKVADPVIINAGDGAHAHPSQGFLDMFTIREQGKNLKGLKMAIIGDILYSRVARTNIAAWTKMGAEVHVAGPMTLLPHDIASLGVTVHKRVEEAIEGADVIDILRIQLERQQKGLFPSPREYARIFGINENRLKLAKPDVTVLHPGPMNRGLEISWEVGYCDNAAIRTEVQNGVAVRMALLFLTLTGGKHIENVD
;
A
#
# COMPACT_ATOMS: atom_id res chain seq x y z
N ILE A 1 1.85 -19.87 16.32
CA ILE A 1 1.56 -20.32 14.94
C ILE A 1 0.96 -19.17 14.17
N ILE A 2 1.55 -18.84 13.01
CA ILE A 2 1.08 -17.74 12.14
C ILE A 2 0.35 -18.37 10.95
N PHE A 3 -0.87 -17.91 10.70
CA PHE A 3 -1.68 -18.39 9.59
C PHE A 3 -1.85 -17.30 8.53
N PHE A 4 -1.70 -17.65 7.24
CA PHE A 4 -1.92 -16.77 6.11
C PHE A 4 -3.27 -17.07 5.47
N ILE A 5 -4.17 -16.08 5.43
CA ILE A 5 -5.42 -16.15 4.68
C ILE A 5 -5.34 -15.18 3.50
N SER A 6 -5.29 -15.72 2.29
CA SER A 6 -5.33 -14.94 1.06
C SER A 6 -6.44 -15.45 0.14
N SER A 7 -7.18 -14.55 -0.46
CA SER A 7 -8.23 -14.87 -1.45
C SER A 7 -7.71 -15.62 -2.68
N ALA A 8 -6.39 -15.63 -2.91
CA ALA A 8 -5.77 -16.36 -4.01
C ALA A 8 -5.65 -17.88 -3.75
N VAL A 9 -5.74 -18.35 -2.50
CA VAL A 9 -5.61 -19.77 -2.14
C VAL A 9 -6.87 -20.58 -2.47
N PHE A 10 -8.00 -19.92 -2.74
CA PHE A 10 -9.26 -20.61 -3.07
C PHE A 10 -9.51 -20.87 -4.56
N LYS A 11 -8.48 -20.77 -5.40
CA LYS A 11 -8.53 -21.17 -6.83
C LYS A 11 -7.83 -22.49 -7.13
N THR A 12 -7.73 -23.41 -6.21
CA THR A 12 -7.39 -24.78 -6.56
C THR A 12 -8.68 -25.52 -6.92
N SER A 13 -8.80 -25.79 -8.20
CA SER A 13 -9.75 -26.74 -8.78
C SER A 13 -9.68 -28.08 -8.05
N SER A 14 -10.85 -28.59 -7.73
CA SER A 14 -11.19 -29.94 -7.24
C SER A 14 -11.29 -30.12 -5.71
N ILE A 15 -12.29 -29.46 -5.11
CA ILE A 15 -13.21 -30.16 -4.21
C ILE A 15 -14.62 -29.73 -4.65
N SER A 16 -15.23 -30.61 -5.39
CA SER A 16 -16.64 -30.54 -5.77
C SER A 16 -17.51 -30.58 -4.53
N SER A 17 -18.54 -29.76 -4.59
CA SER A 17 -19.74 -29.69 -3.78
C SER A 17 -19.72 -28.80 -2.54
N THR A 18 -20.51 -27.73 -2.67
CA THR A 18 -21.30 -27.05 -1.64
C THR A 18 -20.59 -26.01 -0.78
N LEU A 19 -19.96 -25.00 -1.40
CA LEU A 19 -19.87 -23.68 -0.79
C LEU A 19 -20.07 -22.60 -1.86
N ARG A 20 -21.31 -22.40 -2.28
CA ARG A 20 -21.71 -21.15 -2.95
C ARG A 20 -21.67 -20.05 -1.90
N LEU A 21 -20.55 -19.33 -1.86
CA LEU A 21 -20.45 -18.07 -1.14
C LEU A 21 -21.30 -17.05 -1.89
N SER A 22 -22.45 -16.72 -1.33
CA SER A 22 -23.22 -15.56 -1.79
C SER A 22 -22.36 -14.31 -1.61
N ARG A 23 -22.41 -13.36 -2.55
CA ARG A 23 -21.66 -12.10 -2.55
C ARG A 23 -21.95 -11.18 -1.33
N SER A 24 -22.74 -11.60 -0.38
CA SER A 24 -23.26 -10.81 0.75
C SER A 24 -22.75 -11.25 2.13
N SER A 25 -21.91 -12.27 2.24
CA SER A 25 -21.40 -12.70 3.55
C SER A 25 -19.87 -12.79 3.54
N ILE A 26 -19.23 -12.06 4.43
CA ILE A 26 -17.84 -12.31 4.82
C ILE A 26 -17.84 -13.65 5.53
N SER A 27 -17.65 -14.73 4.78
CA SER A 27 -17.42 -16.04 5.40
C SER A 27 -15.93 -16.13 5.73
N LEU A 28 -15.60 -15.72 6.92
CA LEU A 28 -14.39 -16.24 7.57
C LEU A 28 -14.56 -17.77 7.68
N PRO A 29 -13.48 -18.56 7.58
CA PRO A 29 -13.52 -19.94 8.04
C PRO A 29 -14.23 -19.95 9.40
N PRO A 30 -15.03 -20.97 9.71
CA PRO A 30 -15.76 -21.03 10.96
C PRO A 30 -14.81 -20.65 12.10
N ARG A 31 -15.19 -19.73 12.96
CA ARG A 31 -14.42 -19.25 14.12
C ARG A 31 -13.74 -20.42 14.82
N ASP A 32 -14.51 -21.48 15.01
CA ASP A 32 -14.08 -22.71 15.67
C ASP A 32 -12.91 -23.40 14.97
N THR A 33 -12.82 -23.35 13.63
CA THR A 33 -11.71 -23.96 12.88
C THR A 33 -10.40 -23.22 13.12
N LEU A 34 -10.41 -21.89 13.07
CA LEU A 34 -9.20 -21.10 13.33
C LEU A 34 -8.76 -21.16 14.80
N GLN A 35 -9.72 -21.18 15.71
CA GLN A 35 -9.45 -21.34 17.13
C GLN A 35 -8.88 -22.73 17.46
N SER A 36 -9.41 -23.79 16.84
CA SER A 36 -8.91 -25.16 17.05
C SER A 36 -7.47 -25.37 16.53
N MET A 37 -6.98 -24.48 15.64
CA MET A 37 -5.59 -24.48 15.17
C MET A 37 -4.62 -23.83 16.15
N ALA A 38 -5.09 -23.26 17.27
CA ALA A 38 -4.30 -22.56 18.28
C ALA A 38 -3.29 -21.56 17.66
N CYS A 39 -3.76 -20.74 16.70
CA CYS A 39 -2.90 -19.72 16.11
C CYS A 39 -2.81 -18.51 17.06
N ASP A 40 -1.62 -17.92 17.16
CA ASP A 40 -1.38 -16.68 17.90
C ASP A 40 -1.70 -15.45 17.07
N ALA A 41 -1.48 -15.53 15.76
CA ALA A 41 -1.76 -14.46 14.81
C ALA A 41 -2.27 -14.98 13.47
N ILE A 42 -3.10 -14.17 12.81
CA ILE A 42 -3.62 -14.40 11.46
C ILE A 42 -3.24 -13.21 10.58
N VAL A 43 -2.43 -13.45 9.55
CA VAL A 43 -2.14 -12.45 8.52
C VAL A 43 -3.21 -12.56 7.43
N MET A 44 -4.07 -11.54 7.34
CA MET A 44 -5.25 -11.57 6.48
C MET A 44 -5.14 -10.60 5.31
N ARG A 45 -5.36 -11.10 4.09
CA ARG A 45 -5.55 -10.30 2.88
C ARG A 45 -6.90 -10.63 2.27
N HIS A 46 -7.75 -9.62 2.09
CA HIS A 46 -9.14 -9.82 1.67
C HIS A 46 -9.57 -8.81 0.59
N PRO A 47 -10.43 -9.19 -0.37
CA PRO A 47 -10.92 -8.26 -1.39
C PRO A 47 -11.98 -7.28 -0.88
N ILE A 48 -12.64 -7.56 0.25
CA ILE A 48 -13.66 -6.71 0.85
C ILE A 48 -13.03 -5.78 1.88
N GLU A 49 -13.35 -4.51 1.79
CA GLU A 49 -12.94 -3.46 2.72
C GLU A 49 -13.49 -3.71 4.13
N GLY A 50 -12.69 -3.44 5.15
CA GLY A 50 -13.08 -3.66 6.55
C GLY A 50 -13.06 -5.11 7.01
N ALA A 51 -12.78 -6.09 6.14
CA ALA A 51 -12.78 -7.51 6.50
C ALA A 51 -11.80 -7.84 7.64
N ALA A 52 -10.60 -7.27 7.62
CA ALA A 52 -9.62 -7.47 8.68
C ALA A 52 -10.07 -6.87 10.03
N ALA A 53 -10.69 -5.69 9.99
CA ALA A 53 -11.24 -5.05 11.19
C ALA A 53 -12.44 -5.82 11.76
N TYR A 54 -13.27 -6.40 10.90
CA TYR A 54 -14.34 -7.29 11.33
C TYR A 54 -13.79 -8.58 11.95
N ALA A 55 -12.80 -9.20 11.30
CA ALA A 55 -12.14 -10.40 11.83
C ALA A 55 -11.57 -10.17 13.23
N ALA A 56 -10.92 -9.03 13.46
CA ALA A 56 -10.35 -8.67 14.76
C ALA A 56 -11.40 -8.51 15.88
N LYS A 57 -12.67 -8.28 15.53
CA LYS A 57 -13.76 -8.19 16.53
C LYS A 57 -14.31 -9.56 16.95
N VAL A 58 -14.13 -10.58 16.11
CA VAL A 58 -14.77 -11.89 16.29
C VAL A 58 -13.79 -13.04 16.50
N ALA A 59 -12.51 -12.84 16.23
CA ALA A 59 -11.45 -13.84 16.39
C ALA A 59 -10.60 -13.54 17.62
N ASP A 60 -10.16 -14.58 18.31
CA ASP A 60 -9.26 -14.45 19.48
C ASP A 60 -7.80 -14.18 19.07
N PRO A 61 -7.25 -14.79 17.97
CA PRO A 61 -5.92 -14.47 17.50
C PRO A 61 -5.75 -13.02 17.07
N VAL A 62 -4.53 -12.50 17.15
CA VAL A 62 -4.19 -11.19 16.60
C VAL A 62 -4.40 -11.18 15.09
N ILE A 63 -5.13 -10.19 14.57
CA ILE A 63 -5.36 -10.03 13.12
C ILE A 63 -4.41 -8.96 12.57
N ILE A 64 -3.56 -9.35 11.62
CA ILE A 64 -2.68 -8.44 10.88
C ILE A 64 -3.25 -8.21 9.50
N ASN A 65 -3.65 -6.95 9.21
CA ASN A 65 -4.16 -6.58 7.90
C ASN A 65 -3.02 -6.49 6.86
N ALA A 66 -2.98 -7.46 5.94
CA ALA A 66 -2.06 -7.49 4.80
C ALA A 66 -2.67 -6.87 3.52
N GLY A 67 -3.74 -6.14 3.66
CA GLY A 67 -4.44 -5.41 2.61
C GLY A 67 -5.88 -5.87 2.41
N ASP A 68 -6.84 -4.98 2.63
CA ASP A 68 -8.27 -5.20 2.46
C ASP A 68 -8.86 -4.26 1.39
N GLY A 69 -9.39 -4.85 0.33
CA GLY A 69 -10.02 -4.12 -0.78
C GLY A 69 -9.16 -2.99 -1.33
N ALA A 70 -9.76 -1.81 -1.49
CA ALA A 70 -9.11 -0.53 -1.75
C ALA A 70 -8.94 0.32 -0.47
N HIS A 71 -9.18 -0.26 0.72
CA HIS A 71 -9.26 0.47 1.99
C HIS A 71 -7.89 0.70 2.63
N ALA A 72 -7.17 -0.35 3.06
CA ALA A 72 -5.93 -0.18 3.79
C ALA A 72 -4.89 -1.29 3.57
N HIS A 73 -3.62 -0.92 3.68
CA HIS A 73 -2.46 -1.81 3.75
C HIS A 73 -1.46 -1.28 4.78
N PRO A 74 -1.77 -1.37 6.09
CA PRO A 74 -1.00 -0.71 7.14
C PRO A 74 0.48 -1.05 7.12
N SER A 75 0.83 -2.33 6.92
CA SER A 75 2.23 -2.75 6.88
C SER A 75 3.03 -2.16 5.72
N GLN A 76 2.38 -1.74 4.63
CA GLN A 76 3.05 -1.01 3.55
C GLN A 76 3.33 0.43 3.96
N GLY A 77 2.37 1.12 4.55
CA GLY A 77 2.59 2.48 5.03
C GLY A 77 3.71 2.58 6.08
N PHE A 78 3.78 1.62 7.01
CA PHE A 78 4.90 1.54 7.96
C PHE A 78 6.23 1.28 7.25
N LEU A 79 6.24 0.40 6.25
CA LEU A 79 7.42 0.10 5.45
C LEU A 79 7.94 1.32 4.71
N ASP A 80 7.06 2.07 4.06
CA ASP A 80 7.40 3.27 3.30
C ASP A 80 8.01 4.34 4.23
N MET A 81 7.36 4.61 5.36
CA MET A 81 7.86 5.55 6.37
C MET A 81 9.19 5.10 6.99
N PHE A 82 9.34 3.80 7.28
CA PHE A 82 10.58 3.24 7.82
C PHE A 82 11.74 3.41 6.84
N THR A 83 11.51 3.12 5.55
CA THR A 83 12.51 3.26 4.49
C THR A 83 13.02 4.71 4.38
N ILE A 84 12.14 5.69 4.51
CA ILE A 84 12.52 7.11 4.49
C ILE A 84 13.29 7.50 5.75
N ARG A 85 12.89 7.03 6.91
CA ARG A 85 13.59 7.29 8.17
C ARG A 85 14.99 6.67 8.20
N GLU A 86 15.15 5.48 7.65
CA GLU A 86 16.44 4.80 7.53
C GLU A 86 17.45 5.59 6.67
N GLN A 87 16.95 6.37 5.71
CA GLN A 87 17.76 7.32 4.93
C GLN A 87 18.08 8.62 5.70
N GLY A 88 17.75 8.72 6.98
CA GLY A 88 18.00 9.89 7.82
C GLY A 88 17.02 11.05 7.61
N LYS A 89 15.95 10.87 6.82
CA LYS A 89 14.96 11.92 6.55
C LYS A 89 13.89 11.96 7.66
N ASN A 90 13.56 13.18 8.11
CA ASN A 90 12.45 13.39 9.05
C ASN A 90 11.15 13.49 8.26
N LEU A 91 10.13 12.74 8.68
CA LEU A 91 8.82 12.72 7.99
C LEU A 91 8.08 14.06 8.07
N LYS A 92 8.22 14.78 9.19
CA LYS A 92 7.55 16.07 9.38
C LYS A 92 8.12 17.13 8.44
N GLY A 93 7.25 17.74 7.66
CA GLY A 93 7.59 18.79 6.70
C GLY A 93 8.14 18.29 5.37
N LEU A 94 8.24 16.95 5.16
CA LEU A 94 8.58 16.41 3.83
C LEU A 94 7.43 16.62 2.85
N LYS A 95 7.77 16.96 1.62
CA LYS A 95 6.83 16.93 0.50
C LYS A 95 6.81 15.52 -0.11
N MET A 96 5.69 14.83 0.03
CA MET A 96 5.45 13.51 -0.57
C MET A 96 4.48 13.62 -1.74
N ALA A 97 4.88 13.16 -2.91
CA ALA A 97 4.02 13.06 -4.08
C ALA A 97 3.55 11.61 -4.30
N ILE A 98 2.24 11.37 -4.28
CA ILE A 98 1.65 10.06 -4.59
C ILE A 98 1.05 10.12 -5.98
N ILE A 99 1.55 9.30 -6.90
CA ILE A 99 1.22 9.38 -8.33
C ILE A 99 0.54 8.10 -8.80
N GLY A 100 -0.64 8.24 -9.42
CA GLY A 100 -1.29 7.14 -10.12
C GLY A 100 -2.75 6.91 -9.80
N ASP A 101 -3.12 5.65 -9.59
CA ASP A 101 -4.49 5.23 -9.28
C ASP A 101 -4.78 5.38 -7.78
N ILE A 102 -5.22 6.55 -7.38
CA ILE A 102 -5.53 6.85 -5.97
C ILE A 102 -6.84 6.14 -5.53
N LEU A 103 -7.81 6.02 -6.44
CA LEU A 103 -9.15 5.53 -6.14
C LEU A 103 -9.16 4.06 -5.70
N TYR A 104 -8.42 3.21 -6.42
CA TYR A 104 -8.40 1.77 -6.16
C TYR A 104 -7.16 1.31 -5.38
N SER A 105 -6.26 2.24 -5.02
CA SER A 105 -5.04 1.91 -4.29
C SER A 105 -5.24 1.98 -2.77
N ARG A 106 -5.23 0.83 -2.12
CA ARG A 106 -5.17 0.74 -0.66
C ARG A 106 -3.87 1.32 -0.08
N VAL A 107 -2.77 1.31 -0.87
CA VAL A 107 -1.49 1.90 -0.47
C VAL A 107 -1.63 3.42 -0.41
N ALA A 108 -2.19 4.05 -1.46
CA ALA A 108 -2.44 5.49 -1.47
C ALA A 108 -3.25 5.93 -0.24
N ARG A 109 -4.36 5.26 0.07
CA ARG A 109 -5.20 5.60 1.25
C ARG A 109 -4.44 5.48 2.55
N THR A 110 -3.66 4.40 2.70
CA THR A 110 -2.84 4.21 3.91
C THR A 110 -1.75 5.29 4.01
N ASN A 111 -1.03 5.56 2.92
CA ASN A 111 0.04 6.55 2.90
C ASN A 111 -0.50 7.96 3.14
N ILE A 112 -1.60 8.35 2.49
CA ILE A 112 -2.25 9.64 2.77
C ILE A 112 -2.51 9.80 4.26
N ALA A 113 -3.19 8.83 4.89
CA ALA A 113 -3.54 8.91 6.30
C ALA A 113 -2.30 8.91 7.22
N ALA A 114 -1.33 8.04 6.94
CA ALA A 114 -0.13 7.89 7.77
C ALA A 114 0.80 9.09 7.66
N TRP A 115 1.14 9.53 6.45
CA TRP A 115 2.07 10.62 6.22
C TRP A 115 1.50 11.98 6.66
N THR A 116 0.22 12.25 6.37
CA THR A 116 -0.45 13.46 6.88
C THR A 116 -0.42 13.50 8.41
N LYS A 117 -0.69 12.37 9.08
CA LYS A 117 -0.63 12.28 10.53
C LYS A 117 0.78 12.50 11.08
N MET A 118 1.82 12.13 10.34
CA MET A 118 3.22 12.37 10.70
C MET A 118 3.69 13.79 10.36
N GLY A 119 2.84 14.63 9.78
CA GLY A 119 3.12 16.03 9.47
C GLY A 119 3.84 16.25 8.15
N ALA A 120 3.78 15.30 7.23
CA ALA A 120 4.25 15.48 5.86
C ALA A 120 3.21 16.24 5.02
N GLU A 121 3.67 16.97 4.00
CA GLU A 121 2.83 17.61 2.98
C GLU A 121 2.57 16.60 1.86
N VAL A 122 1.35 16.11 1.77
CA VAL A 122 0.99 15.07 0.80
C VAL A 122 0.34 15.70 -0.43
N HIS A 123 0.95 15.46 -1.59
CA HIS A 123 0.49 15.90 -2.90
C HIS A 123 0.08 14.67 -3.72
N VAL A 124 -1.03 14.77 -4.46
CA VAL A 124 -1.54 13.66 -5.27
C VAL A 124 -1.77 14.09 -6.72
N ALA A 125 -1.43 13.21 -7.65
CA ALA A 125 -1.75 13.38 -9.06
C ALA A 125 -2.05 12.05 -9.75
N GLY A 126 -3.00 12.05 -10.67
CA GLY A 126 -3.40 10.89 -11.46
C GLY A 126 -4.53 11.23 -12.41
N PRO A 127 -5.00 10.27 -13.23
CA PRO A 127 -6.18 10.48 -14.05
C PRO A 127 -7.37 10.94 -13.20
N MET A 128 -8.08 11.97 -13.64
CA MET A 128 -9.21 12.51 -12.89
C MET A 128 -10.30 11.47 -12.56
N THR A 129 -10.44 10.48 -13.40
CA THR A 129 -11.34 9.32 -13.19
C THR A 129 -10.88 8.36 -12.10
N LEU A 130 -9.61 8.45 -11.71
CA LEU A 130 -8.95 7.63 -10.68
C LEU A 130 -8.60 8.44 -9.42
N LEU A 131 -9.12 9.66 -9.29
CA LEU A 131 -9.05 10.47 -8.08
C LEU A 131 -10.41 10.48 -7.38
N PRO A 132 -10.51 10.13 -6.09
CA PRO A 132 -11.74 10.31 -5.32
C PRO A 132 -12.17 11.79 -5.32
N HIS A 133 -13.49 12.04 -5.41
CA HIS A 133 -14.04 13.38 -5.57
C HIS A 133 -13.71 14.31 -4.38
N ASP A 134 -13.65 13.73 -3.20
CA ASP A 134 -13.45 14.39 -1.92
C ASP A 134 -12.04 14.23 -1.34
N ILE A 135 -11.08 13.78 -2.16
CA ILE A 135 -9.73 13.43 -1.70
C ILE A 135 -9.03 14.58 -0.96
N ALA A 136 -9.31 15.84 -1.36
CA ALA A 136 -8.74 17.01 -0.70
C ALA A 136 -9.16 17.14 0.77
N SER A 137 -10.32 16.59 1.16
CA SER A 137 -10.78 16.58 2.55
C SER A 137 -9.88 15.77 3.49
N LEU A 138 -9.03 14.90 2.94
CA LEU A 138 -8.02 14.13 3.68
C LEU A 138 -6.74 14.95 3.98
N GLY A 139 -6.74 16.25 3.68
CA GLY A 139 -5.60 17.13 3.94
C GLY A 139 -4.48 17.03 2.91
N VAL A 140 -4.80 16.60 1.68
CA VAL A 140 -3.84 16.49 0.58
C VAL A 140 -4.04 17.61 -0.44
N THR A 141 -2.95 17.98 -1.14
CA THR A 141 -3.00 18.88 -2.28
C THR A 141 -3.15 18.09 -3.57
N VAL A 142 -4.23 18.39 -4.31
CA VAL A 142 -4.55 17.69 -5.58
C VAL A 142 -4.00 18.48 -6.77
N HIS A 143 -3.26 17.81 -7.62
CA HIS A 143 -2.71 18.39 -8.85
C HIS A 143 -3.31 17.75 -10.10
N LYS A 144 -3.48 18.55 -11.14
CA LYS A 144 -3.94 18.06 -12.45
C LYS A 144 -2.81 17.48 -13.27
N ARG A 145 -1.59 17.91 -13.01
CA ARG A 145 -0.37 17.50 -13.72
C ARG A 145 0.60 16.86 -12.75
N VAL A 146 1.24 15.81 -13.21
CA VAL A 146 2.26 15.09 -12.42
C VAL A 146 3.41 16.00 -12.07
N GLU A 147 3.83 16.85 -13.02
CA GLU A 147 4.95 17.78 -12.84
C GLU A 147 4.75 18.71 -11.64
N GLU A 148 3.53 19.21 -11.46
CA GLU A 148 3.18 20.10 -10.32
C GLU A 148 3.23 19.37 -8.97
N ALA A 149 2.85 18.09 -8.96
CA ALA A 149 2.87 17.29 -7.75
C ALA A 149 4.31 16.96 -7.31
N ILE A 150 5.17 16.61 -8.27
CA ILE A 150 6.54 16.14 -7.99
C ILE A 150 7.55 17.28 -7.88
N GLU A 151 7.27 18.49 -8.33
CA GLU A 151 8.18 19.63 -8.24
C GLU A 151 8.64 19.86 -6.81
N GLY A 152 9.96 19.77 -6.59
CA GLY A 152 10.57 19.92 -5.25
C GLY A 152 10.16 18.83 -4.24
N ALA A 153 9.64 17.68 -4.67
CA ALA A 153 9.29 16.59 -3.78
C ALA A 153 10.54 15.95 -3.14
N ASP A 154 10.40 15.57 -1.88
CA ASP A 154 11.39 14.78 -1.13
C ASP A 154 11.19 13.28 -1.36
N VAL A 155 9.94 12.88 -1.59
CA VAL A 155 9.52 11.50 -1.80
C VAL A 155 8.50 11.42 -2.92
N ILE A 156 8.66 10.47 -3.83
CA ILE A 156 7.68 10.14 -4.87
C ILE A 156 7.24 8.68 -4.67
N ASP A 157 5.99 8.47 -4.29
CA ASP A 157 5.37 7.14 -4.23
C ASP A 157 4.60 6.89 -5.54
N ILE A 158 5.12 5.98 -6.35
CA ILE A 158 4.54 5.63 -7.64
C ILE A 158 3.65 4.42 -7.46
N LEU A 159 2.35 4.62 -7.57
CA LEU A 159 1.38 3.54 -7.37
C LEU A 159 1.41 2.54 -8.53
N ARG A 160 1.42 1.27 -8.19
CA ARG A 160 1.26 0.21 -9.18
C ARG A 160 -0.11 0.31 -9.84
N ILE A 161 -0.14 0.37 -11.16
CA ILE A 161 -1.40 0.28 -11.91
C ILE A 161 -1.88 -1.17 -11.94
N GLN A 162 -3.05 -1.41 -11.34
CA GLN A 162 -3.68 -2.72 -11.26
C GLN A 162 -4.66 -2.89 -12.42
N LEU A 163 -4.14 -3.20 -13.62
CA LEU A 163 -4.96 -3.35 -14.84
C LEU A 163 -6.08 -4.38 -14.66
N GLU A 164 -5.85 -5.37 -13.80
CA GLU A 164 -6.81 -6.42 -13.46
C GLU A 164 -8.04 -5.91 -12.66
N ARG A 165 -7.96 -4.72 -12.09
CA ARG A 165 -9.05 -4.08 -11.30
C ARG A 165 -9.73 -2.94 -12.04
N GLN A 166 -9.18 -2.50 -13.17
CA GLN A 166 -9.70 -1.36 -13.89
C GLN A 166 -11.04 -1.71 -14.55
N GLN A 167 -12.04 -0.88 -14.28
CA GLN A 167 -13.31 -0.95 -15.01
C GLN A 167 -13.13 -0.33 -16.40
N LYS A 168 -13.76 -0.92 -17.43
CA LYS A 168 -13.73 -0.38 -18.80
C LYS A 168 -14.21 1.08 -18.80
N GLY A 169 -13.38 1.97 -19.37
CA GLY A 169 -13.70 3.38 -19.59
C GLY A 169 -13.19 4.35 -18.53
N LEU A 170 -12.67 3.88 -17.38
CA LEU A 170 -12.10 4.77 -16.35
C LEU A 170 -10.60 4.96 -16.49
N PHE A 171 -9.91 4.03 -17.15
CA PHE A 171 -8.46 4.07 -17.32
C PHE A 171 -8.10 4.48 -18.77
N PRO A 172 -7.20 5.44 -18.96
CA PRO A 172 -6.68 5.76 -20.28
C PRO A 172 -5.92 4.55 -20.86
N SER A 173 -5.65 4.58 -22.16
CA SER A 173 -4.82 3.53 -22.74
C SER A 173 -3.46 3.47 -22.03
N PRO A 174 -2.81 2.29 -21.90
CA PRO A 174 -1.49 2.18 -21.27
C PRO A 174 -0.46 3.16 -21.85
N ARG A 175 -0.49 3.36 -23.17
CA ARG A 175 0.40 4.31 -23.84
C ARG A 175 0.11 5.77 -23.46
N GLU A 176 -1.14 6.12 -23.36
CA GLU A 176 -1.55 7.46 -22.95
C GLU A 176 -1.23 7.71 -21.48
N TYR A 177 -1.50 6.73 -20.62
CA TYR A 177 -1.14 6.79 -19.20
C TYR A 177 0.37 7.01 -19.03
N ALA A 178 1.20 6.20 -19.67
CA ALA A 178 2.65 6.32 -19.58
C ALA A 178 3.14 7.71 -20.02
N ARG A 179 2.55 8.27 -21.09
CA ARG A 179 2.89 9.60 -21.58
C ARG A 179 2.50 10.72 -20.63
N ILE A 180 1.32 10.63 -20.00
CA ILE A 180 0.76 11.73 -19.19
C ILE A 180 1.15 11.60 -17.71
N PHE A 181 1.16 10.38 -17.15
CA PHE A 181 1.32 10.13 -15.71
C PHE A 181 2.55 9.31 -15.35
N GLY A 182 3.18 8.59 -16.30
CA GLY A 182 4.36 7.77 -16.04
C GLY A 182 5.57 8.61 -15.59
N ILE A 183 6.28 8.14 -14.58
CA ILE A 183 7.49 8.80 -14.08
C ILE A 183 8.71 8.32 -14.89
N ASN A 184 9.36 9.25 -15.54
CA ASN A 184 10.59 9.07 -16.31
C ASN A 184 11.70 10.01 -15.77
N GLU A 185 12.91 9.88 -16.32
CA GLU A 185 14.07 10.68 -15.87
C GLU A 185 13.85 12.21 -15.99
N ASN A 186 13.15 12.67 -17.03
CA ASN A 186 12.90 14.09 -17.19
C ASN A 186 11.96 14.63 -16.11
N ARG A 187 10.96 13.86 -15.72
CA ARG A 187 10.07 14.19 -14.60
C ARG A 187 10.78 14.08 -13.27
N LEU A 188 11.60 13.05 -13.08
CA LEU A 188 12.37 12.90 -11.85
C LEU A 188 13.25 14.10 -11.53
N LYS A 189 13.81 14.76 -12.55
CA LYS A 189 14.64 15.98 -12.41
C LYS A 189 13.88 17.19 -11.84
N LEU A 190 12.57 17.18 -11.81
CA LEU A 190 11.74 18.23 -11.20
C LEU A 190 11.69 18.13 -9.68
N ALA A 191 11.92 16.96 -9.14
CA ALA A 191 12.02 16.72 -7.71
C ALA A 191 13.37 17.18 -7.16
N LYS A 192 13.56 17.08 -5.85
CA LYS A 192 14.85 17.37 -5.23
C LYS A 192 15.92 16.38 -5.73
N PRO A 193 17.20 16.78 -5.79
CA PRO A 193 18.28 15.89 -6.23
C PRO A 193 18.41 14.60 -5.41
N ASP A 194 18.06 14.68 -4.12
CA ASP A 194 18.07 13.58 -3.15
C ASP A 194 16.69 12.93 -2.97
N VAL A 195 15.77 13.13 -3.91
CA VAL A 195 14.42 12.53 -3.88
C VAL A 195 14.50 11.03 -3.71
N THR A 196 13.61 10.46 -2.90
CA THR A 196 13.47 9.02 -2.77
C THR A 196 12.25 8.55 -3.56
N VAL A 197 12.46 7.58 -4.44
CA VAL A 197 11.37 6.96 -5.22
C VAL A 197 10.96 5.66 -4.55
N LEU A 198 9.68 5.56 -4.18
CA LEU A 198 9.02 4.40 -3.61
C LEU A 198 8.07 3.76 -4.63
N HIS A 199 7.87 2.44 -4.52
CA HIS A 199 6.92 1.70 -5.34
C HIS A 199 6.52 0.39 -4.64
N PRO A 200 5.24 0.13 -4.36
CA PRO A 200 4.80 -1.04 -3.59
C PRO A 200 5.00 -2.39 -4.29
N GLY A 201 5.54 -2.39 -5.50
CA GLY A 201 5.80 -3.57 -6.31
C GLY A 201 4.58 -4.42 -6.68
N PRO A 202 4.69 -5.29 -7.70
CA PRO A 202 5.72 -5.27 -8.75
C PRO A 202 5.53 -4.10 -9.73
N MET A 203 6.62 -3.57 -10.29
CA MET A 203 6.57 -2.46 -11.25
C MET A 203 6.06 -2.91 -12.62
N ASN A 204 5.15 -2.13 -13.23
CA ASN A 204 4.82 -2.23 -14.65
C ASN A 204 5.73 -1.25 -15.42
N ARG A 205 6.91 -1.72 -15.77
CA ARG A 205 7.94 -0.92 -16.44
C ARG A 205 7.46 -0.44 -17.80
N GLY A 206 7.69 0.85 -18.08
CA GLY A 206 7.16 1.50 -19.29
C GLY A 206 5.70 1.93 -19.20
N LEU A 207 5.05 1.75 -18.04
CA LEU A 207 3.70 2.22 -17.75
C LEU A 207 3.73 3.33 -16.69
N GLU A 208 3.73 2.98 -15.39
CA GLU A 208 3.77 3.96 -14.31
C GLU A 208 5.18 4.46 -14.01
N ILE A 209 6.20 3.68 -14.32
CA ILE A 209 7.60 3.98 -14.07
C ILE A 209 8.47 3.54 -15.27
N SER A 210 9.43 4.38 -15.68
CA SER A 210 10.40 3.97 -16.68
C SER A 210 11.42 3.01 -16.11
N TRP A 211 12.12 2.29 -16.99
CA TRP A 211 13.17 1.37 -16.57
C TRP A 211 14.28 2.11 -15.81
N GLU A 212 14.72 3.23 -16.34
CA GLU A 212 15.81 4.04 -15.81
C GLU A 212 15.50 4.51 -14.39
N VAL A 213 14.30 5.04 -14.16
CA VAL A 213 13.87 5.52 -12.83
C VAL A 213 13.72 4.36 -11.85
N GLY A 214 13.22 3.20 -12.28
CA GLY A 214 13.05 2.03 -11.41
C GLY A 214 14.36 1.44 -10.87
N TYR A 215 15.51 1.79 -11.46
CA TYR A 215 16.82 1.27 -11.11
C TYR A 215 17.89 2.35 -10.84
N CYS A 216 17.51 3.63 -10.80
CA CYS A 216 18.42 4.71 -10.45
C CYS A 216 18.77 4.70 -8.95
N ASP A 217 19.77 5.48 -8.57
CA ASP A 217 20.23 5.58 -7.17
C ASP A 217 19.17 6.15 -6.22
N ASN A 218 18.24 6.96 -6.76
CA ASN A 218 17.12 7.49 -6.00
C ASN A 218 16.00 6.45 -5.72
N ALA A 219 16.02 5.29 -6.38
CA ALA A 219 15.00 4.27 -6.22
C ALA A 219 15.24 3.39 -4.99
N ALA A 220 14.42 3.57 -3.96
CA ALA A 220 14.48 2.75 -2.74
C ALA A 220 13.70 1.43 -2.84
N ILE A 221 13.21 1.06 -4.02
CA ILE A 221 12.30 -0.08 -4.25
C ILE A 221 12.89 -1.42 -3.74
N ARG A 222 14.20 -1.62 -3.91
CA ARG A 222 14.88 -2.83 -3.38
C ARG A 222 15.03 -2.78 -1.87
N THR A 223 15.32 -1.60 -1.33
CA THR A 223 15.41 -1.35 0.11
C THR A 223 14.06 -1.59 0.78
N GLU A 224 12.96 -1.15 0.15
CA GLU A 224 11.60 -1.46 0.63
C GLU A 224 11.36 -2.97 0.76
N VAL A 225 11.84 -3.78 -0.18
CA VAL A 225 11.69 -5.25 -0.09
C VAL A 225 12.41 -5.81 1.14
N GLN A 226 13.63 -5.34 1.41
CA GLN A 226 14.41 -5.75 2.59
C GLN A 226 13.76 -5.26 3.88
N ASN A 227 13.41 -3.98 3.95
CA ASN A 227 12.76 -3.34 5.08
C ASN A 227 11.39 -3.96 5.39
N GLY A 228 10.75 -4.49 4.34
CA GLY A 228 9.49 -5.21 4.49
C GLY A 228 9.58 -6.42 5.41
N VAL A 229 10.72 -7.10 5.47
CA VAL A 229 10.95 -8.22 6.40
C VAL A 229 11.03 -7.68 7.82
N ALA A 230 11.89 -6.67 8.06
CA ALA A 230 12.10 -6.10 9.38
C ALA A 230 10.81 -5.50 9.97
N VAL A 231 10.08 -4.72 9.17
CA VAL A 231 8.80 -4.11 9.60
C VAL A 231 7.76 -5.17 9.95
N ARG A 232 7.64 -6.24 9.17
CA ARG A 232 6.68 -7.32 9.48
C ARG A 232 7.08 -8.11 10.71
N MET A 233 8.38 -8.34 10.93
CA MET A 233 8.88 -8.93 12.19
C MET A 233 8.55 -8.05 13.39
N ALA A 234 8.79 -6.74 13.28
CA ALA A 234 8.46 -5.79 14.33
C ALA A 234 6.96 -5.76 14.63
N LEU A 235 6.10 -5.75 13.61
CA LEU A 235 4.65 -5.79 13.79
C LEU A 235 4.19 -7.06 14.51
N LEU A 236 4.73 -8.22 14.15
CA LEU A 236 4.45 -9.49 14.84
C LEU A 236 4.93 -9.45 16.29
N PHE A 237 6.14 -8.99 16.52
CA PHE A 237 6.69 -8.87 17.86
C PHE A 237 5.82 -7.96 18.74
N LEU A 238 5.53 -6.74 18.28
CA LEU A 238 4.75 -5.75 19.02
C LEU A 238 3.32 -6.23 19.32
N THR A 239 2.68 -6.86 18.37
CA THR A 239 1.29 -7.30 18.53
C THR A 239 1.15 -8.56 19.38
N LEU A 240 2.11 -9.46 19.34
CA LEU A 240 2.09 -10.70 20.10
C LEU A 240 2.61 -10.54 21.54
N THR A 241 3.55 -9.62 21.78
CA THR A 241 4.10 -9.39 23.13
C THR A 241 3.41 -8.25 23.87
N GLY A 242 2.50 -7.51 23.23
CA GLY A 242 1.87 -6.32 23.79
C GLY A 242 2.86 -5.19 24.07
N GLY A 243 4.03 -5.21 23.42
CA GLY A 243 5.09 -4.21 23.60
C GLY A 243 5.86 -4.32 24.93
N LYS A 244 5.61 -5.32 25.73
CA LYS A 244 6.19 -5.48 27.08
C LYS A 244 7.72 -5.62 27.13
N HIS A 245 8.39 -5.77 26.00
CA HIS A 245 9.84 -5.99 25.93
C HIS A 245 10.59 -4.84 25.22
N ILE A 246 9.94 -3.69 24.97
CA ILE A 246 10.58 -2.56 24.28
C ILE A 246 11.42 -1.70 25.24
N GLU A 247 11.20 -1.80 26.55
CA GLU A 247 11.86 -0.96 27.57
C GLU A 247 13.36 -1.24 27.76
N ASN A 248 13.94 -2.25 27.10
CA ASN A 248 15.32 -2.68 27.30
C ASN A 248 16.19 -2.66 26.02
N VAL A 249 15.85 -1.84 25.05
CA VAL A 249 16.68 -1.65 23.85
C VAL A 249 17.20 -0.21 23.88
N ASP A 250 18.29 -0.02 24.64
CA ASP A 250 19.17 1.13 24.54
C ASP A 250 20.12 1.00 23.32
#